data_3dc318dc17193fbe2e8866e7f2e9a5d2
#
_entry.id   3dc318dc17193fbe2e8866e7f2e9a5d2
#
_cell.length_a   1.000
_cell.length_b   1.000
_cell.length_c   1.000
_cell.angle_alpha   90.00
_cell.angle_beta   90.00
_cell.angle_gamma   90.00
#
_symmetry.space_group_name_H-M   'P 1'
#
loop_
_entity.id
_entity.type
_entity.pdbx_description
1 polymer ?
#
loop_
_entity_poly.entity_id
_entity_poly.type
_entity_poly.pdbx_seq_one_letter_code
_entity_poly.pdbx_strand_id
1 'polypeptide(L)'
;MKKLFISCPMRNRTEYAIKASMEQMHRIAESVFGEELEVIPTYFEGDPPENSNQALWYLGESIKKMSEANYFIGIYDEDQSYRGCIIENRTAKSYGIPSYIVNISFIAPDVIEQKRIDKRVANLEIY
;
A
#
# COMPACT_ATOMS: atom_id res chain seq x y z
N MET A 1 -15.87 -10.42 8.74
CA MET A 1 -15.18 -9.14 8.52
C MET A 1 -14.76 -9.04 7.07
N LYS A 2 -15.01 -7.92 6.44
CA LYS A 2 -14.61 -7.72 5.05
C LYS A 2 -13.10 -7.56 4.93
N LYS A 3 -12.57 -7.88 3.78
CA LYS A 3 -11.12 -7.91 3.53
C LYS A 3 -10.62 -6.67 2.82
N LEU A 4 -9.48 -6.17 3.29
CA LEU A 4 -8.82 -5.00 2.75
C LEU A 4 -7.49 -5.39 2.11
N PHE A 5 -7.29 -4.95 0.87
CA PHE A 5 -5.98 -5.02 0.25
C PHE A 5 -5.28 -3.66 0.41
N ILE A 6 -4.06 -3.70 0.96
CA ILE A 6 -3.24 -2.50 1.13
C ILE A 6 -2.10 -2.51 0.12
N SER A 7 -2.10 -1.53 -0.77
CA SER A 7 -1.00 -1.34 -1.72
C SER A 7 0.00 -0.35 -1.12
N CYS A 8 0.98 -0.88 -0.39
CA CYS A 8 1.95 -0.09 0.35
C CYS A 8 3.26 0.03 -0.44
N PRO A 9 3.82 1.24 -0.59
CA PRO A 9 5.12 1.39 -1.24
C PRO A 9 6.21 0.75 -0.37
N MET A 10 7.05 -0.08 -0.99
CA MET A 10 8.07 -0.83 -0.26
C MET A 10 9.49 -0.55 -0.72
N ARG A 11 9.68 -0.10 -1.95
CA ARG A 11 11.00 0.09 -2.54
C ARG A 11 11.83 1.10 -1.75
N ASN A 12 13.06 0.69 -1.41
CA ASN A 12 14.00 1.54 -0.66
C ASN A 12 13.49 2.00 0.70
N ARG A 13 12.62 1.20 1.31
CA ARG A 13 12.08 1.50 2.63
C ARG A 13 12.42 0.40 3.62
N THR A 14 12.57 0.77 4.88
CA THR A 14 12.86 -0.20 5.93
C THR A 14 11.62 -1.04 6.24
N GLU A 15 11.83 -2.21 6.80
CA GLU A 15 10.71 -3.05 7.26
C GLU A 15 9.85 -2.31 8.29
N TYR A 16 10.49 -1.58 9.18
CA TYR A 16 9.78 -0.77 10.17
C TYR A 16 8.86 0.26 9.51
N ALA A 17 9.39 0.99 8.53
CA ALA A 17 8.61 2.02 7.84
C ALA A 17 7.45 1.41 7.06
N ILE A 18 7.68 0.26 6.42
CA ILE A 18 6.62 -0.45 5.68
C ILE A 18 5.51 -0.87 6.63
N LYS A 19 5.85 -1.49 7.75
CA LYS A 19 4.85 -1.93 8.73
C LYS A 19 4.06 -0.76 9.31
N ALA A 20 4.75 0.33 9.64
CA ALA A 20 4.09 1.52 10.17
C ALA A 20 3.15 2.14 9.15
N SER A 21 3.56 2.18 7.89
CA SER A 21 2.70 2.69 6.80
C SER A 21 1.46 1.83 6.61
N MET A 22 1.64 0.51 6.62
CA MET A 22 0.51 -0.41 6.46
C MET A 22 -0.50 -0.27 7.60
N GLU A 23 -0.01 -0.13 8.83
CA GLU A 23 -0.89 0.08 9.97
C GLU A 23 -1.68 1.37 9.84
N GLN A 24 -1.02 2.43 9.40
CA GLN A 24 -1.68 3.72 9.20
C GLN A 24 -2.71 3.65 8.07
N MET A 25 -2.35 3.02 6.97
CA MET A 25 -3.29 2.84 5.85
C MET A 25 -4.49 2.00 6.26
N HIS A 26 -4.28 0.99 7.09
CA HIS A 26 -5.35 0.17 7.63
C HIS A 26 -6.34 1.02 8.43
N ARG A 27 -5.84 1.86 9.32
CA ARG A 27 -6.70 2.74 10.12
C ARG A 27 -7.46 3.75 9.27
N ILE A 28 -6.77 4.31 8.27
CA ILE A 28 -7.42 5.24 7.33
C ILE A 28 -8.56 4.55 6.61
N ALA A 29 -8.31 3.35 6.09
CA ALA A 29 -9.33 2.59 5.36
C ALA A 29 -10.54 2.29 6.24
N GLU A 30 -10.32 1.85 7.47
CA GLU A 30 -11.43 1.57 8.39
C GLU A 30 -12.26 2.81 8.65
N SER A 31 -11.61 3.96 8.78
CA SER A 31 -12.31 5.22 8.96
C SER A 31 -13.12 5.61 7.72
N VAL A 32 -12.52 5.48 6.55
CA VAL A 32 -13.16 5.87 5.29
C VAL A 32 -14.33 4.97 4.95
N PHE A 33 -14.15 3.66 5.10
CA PHE A 33 -15.20 2.68 4.73
C PHE A 33 -16.18 2.43 5.86
N GLY A 34 -15.89 2.92 7.06
CA GLY A 34 -16.83 2.90 8.17
C GLY A 34 -17.04 1.53 8.82
N GLU A 35 -16.07 0.63 8.74
CA GLU A 35 -16.15 -0.69 9.36
C GLU A 35 -14.77 -1.26 9.64
N GLU A 36 -14.70 -2.21 10.56
CA GLU A 36 -13.46 -2.94 10.80
C GLU A 36 -13.15 -3.84 9.61
N LEU A 37 -11.86 -3.89 9.24
CA LEU A 37 -11.41 -4.62 8.05
C LEU A 37 -10.28 -5.58 8.39
N GLU A 38 -10.34 -6.77 7.81
CA GLU A 38 -9.27 -7.75 7.90
C GLU A 38 -8.27 -7.49 6.77
N VAL A 39 -7.01 -7.28 7.14
CA VAL A 39 -5.97 -7.03 6.13
C VAL A 39 -5.58 -8.33 5.45
N ILE A 40 -5.56 -8.32 4.13
CA ILE A 40 -5.07 -9.45 3.35
C ILE A 40 -3.54 -9.53 3.55
N PRO A 41 -3.00 -10.68 3.97
CA PRO A 41 -1.56 -10.81 4.19
C PRO A 41 -0.75 -10.54 2.92
N THR A 42 0.35 -9.81 3.07
CA THR A 42 1.27 -9.52 1.97
C THR A 42 2.45 -10.48 1.93
N TYR A 43 2.49 -11.42 2.86
CA TYR A 43 3.50 -12.47 2.85
C TYR A 43 3.03 -13.59 1.93
N PHE A 44 3.90 -14.01 1.03
CA PHE A 44 3.60 -15.08 0.09
C PHE A 44 4.50 -16.27 0.34
N GLU A 45 3.91 -17.46 0.34
CA GLU A 45 4.67 -18.69 0.44
C GLU A 45 5.30 -19.02 -0.90
N GLY A 46 6.48 -19.64 -0.84
CA GLY A 46 7.21 -20.03 -2.01
C GLY A 46 8.13 -18.92 -2.54
N ASP A 47 8.97 -19.32 -3.46
CA ASP A 47 9.97 -18.45 -4.06
C ASP A 47 9.73 -18.31 -5.55
N PRO A 48 10.12 -17.15 -6.12
CA PRO A 48 10.06 -17.00 -7.57
C PRO A 48 10.92 -18.07 -8.27
N PRO A 49 10.50 -18.55 -9.43
CA PRO A 49 11.32 -19.48 -10.19
C PRO A 49 12.72 -18.90 -10.47
N GLU A 50 13.70 -19.79 -10.54
CA GLU A 50 15.07 -19.40 -10.85
C GLU A 50 15.10 -18.68 -12.20
N ASN A 51 15.89 -17.62 -12.29
CA ASN A 51 16.01 -16.77 -13.49
C ASN A 51 14.73 -16.04 -13.91
N SER A 52 13.73 -15.97 -13.03
CA SER A 52 12.52 -15.22 -13.30
C SER A 52 12.70 -13.75 -12.93
N ASN A 53 11.77 -12.91 -13.39
CA ASN A 53 11.67 -11.53 -12.92
C ASN A 53 10.97 -11.55 -11.57
N GLN A 54 11.76 -11.42 -10.50
CA GLN A 54 11.26 -11.55 -9.13
C GLN A 54 10.21 -10.49 -8.79
N ALA A 55 10.47 -9.23 -9.18
CA ALA A 55 9.52 -8.14 -8.91
C ALA A 55 8.15 -8.43 -9.55
N LEU A 56 8.17 -8.91 -10.78
CA LEU A 56 6.93 -9.25 -11.48
C LEU A 56 6.24 -10.44 -10.85
N TRP A 57 7.01 -11.44 -10.42
CA TRP A 57 6.44 -12.62 -9.75
C TRP A 57 5.69 -12.21 -8.47
N TYR A 58 6.31 -11.37 -7.63
CA TYR A 58 5.66 -10.90 -6.41
C TYR A 58 4.43 -10.04 -6.72
N LEU A 59 4.50 -9.22 -7.75
CA LEU A 59 3.34 -8.45 -8.18
C LEU A 59 2.18 -9.37 -8.60
N GLY A 60 2.50 -10.44 -9.33
CA GLY A 60 1.48 -11.42 -9.74
C GLY A 60 0.80 -12.07 -8.53
N GLU A 61 1.58 -12.42 -7.50
CA GLU A 61 1.03 -12.98 -6.27
C GLU A 61 0.14 -11.98 -5.54
N SER A 62 0.54 -10.70 -5.53
CA SER A 62 -0.28 -9.63 -4.95
C SER A 62 -1.62 -9.50 -5.67
N ILE A 63 -1.61 -9.51 -6.99
CA ILE A 63 -2.83 -9.37 -7.78
C ILE A 63 -3.75 -10.56 -7.55
N LYS A 64 -3.21 -11.77 -7.41
CA LYS A 64 -4.02 -12.94 -7.05
C LYS A 64 -4.72 -12.73 -5.70
N LYS A 65 -4.00 -12.21 -4.73
CA LYS A 65 -4.57 -11.92 -3.40
C LYS A 65 -5.62 -10.82 -3.46
N MET A 66 -5.44 -9.84 -4.33
CA MET A 66 -6.41 -8.76 -4.51
C MET A 66 -7.77 -9.29 -4.93
N SER A 67 -7.83 -10.46 -5.56
CA SER A 67 -9.11 -11.06 -5.95
C SER A 67 -10.02 -11.36 -4.76
N GLU A 68 -9.47 -11.43 -3.56
CA GLU A 68 -10.23 -11.68 -2.33
C GLU A 68 -10.72 -10.39 -1.66
N ALA A 69 -10.31 -9.22 -2.17
CA ALA A 69 -10.55 -7.95 -1.50
C ALA A 69 -11.96 -7.44 -1.69
N ASN A 70 -12.53 -6.94 -0.60
CA ASN A 70 -13.77 -6.16 -0.63
C ASN A 70 -13.48 -4.67 -0.77
N TYR A 71 -12.32 -4.24 -0.26
CA TYR A 71 -11.87 -2.85 -0.30
C TYR A 71 -10.38 -2.79 -0.62
N PHE A 72 -9.98 -1.66 -1.17
CA PHE A 72 -8.59 -1.41 -1.54
C PHE A 72 -8.16 -0.03 -1.05
N ILE A 73 -6.95 0.07 -0.53
CA ILE A 73 -6.32 1.35 -0.24
C ILE A 73 -4.93 1.38 -0.87
N GLY A 74 -4.64 2.46 -1.57
CA GLY A 74 -3.37 2.65 -2.25
C GLY A 74 -2.90 4.09 -2.18
N ILE A 75 -1.84 4.40 -2.91
CA ILE A 75 -1.27 5.75 -2.97
C ILE A 75 -1.47 6.35 -4.35
N TYR A 76 -1.39 7.68 -4.44
CA TYR A 76 -1.49 8.38 -5.73
C TYR A 76 -0.36 7.98 -6.67
N ASP A 77 -0.64 8.04 -7.97
CA ASP A 77 0.27 7.63 -9.04
C ASP A 77 1.36 8.65 -9.37
N GLU A 78 1.48 9.74 -8.61
CA GLU A 78 2.48 10.77 -8.90
C GLU A 78 3.91 10.28 -8.78
N ASP A 79 4.15 9.34 -7.89
CA ASP A 79 5.49 8.79 -7.72
C ASP A 79 5.68 7.54 -8.57
N GLN A 80 6.35 7.72 -9.70
CA GLN A 80 6.61 6.64 -10.66
C GLN A 80 7.59 5.59 -10.15
N SER A 81 8.25 5.82 -9.02
CA SER A 81 9.16 4.82 -8.45
C SER A 81 8.42 3.61 -7.87
N TYR A 82 7.13 3.71 -7.63
CA TYR A 82 6.34 2.61 -7.07
C TYR A 82 5.44 1.98 -8.13
N ARG A 83 6.07 1.38 -9.15
CA ARG A 83 5.35 0.79 -10.28
C ARG A 83 4.30 -0.25 -9.87
N GLY A 84 4.63 -1.08 -8.89
CA GLY A 84 3.68 -2.09 -8.39
C GLY A 84 2.42 -1.45 -7.84
N CYS A 85 2.57 -0.37 -7.09
CA CYS A 85 1.42 0.35 -6.54
C CYS A 85 0.54 0.95 -7.65
N ILE A 86 1.15 1.48 -8.70
CA ILE A 86 0.42 2.02 -9.85
C ILE A 86 -0.40 0.92 -10.51
N ILE A 87 0.20 -0.24 -10.75
CA ILE A 87 -0.48 -1.37 -11.39
C ILE A 87 -1.60 -1.89 -10.50
N GLU A 88 -1.36 -1.98 -9.21
CA GLU A 88 -2.38 -2.42 -8.26
C GLU A 88 -3.56 -1.46 -8.21
N ASN A 89 -3.30 -0.15 -8.20
CA ASN A 89 -4.36 0.87 -8.25
C ASN A 89 -5.23 0.69 -9.49
N ARG A 90 -4.60 0.52 -10.63
CA ARG A 90 -5.30 0.36 -11.90
C ARG A 90 -6.10 -0.93 -11.94
N THR A 91 -5.54 -1.99 -11.39
CA THR A 91 -6.24 -3.29 -11.31
C THR A 91 -7.48 -3.18 -10.44
N ALA A 92 -7.35 -2.61 -9.25
CA ALA A 92 -8.48 -2.45 -8.35
C ALA A 92 -9.59 -1.63 -9.00
N LYS A 93 -9.23 -0.53 -9.65
CA LYS A 93 -10.18 0.32 -10.36
C LYS A 93 -10.86 -0.41 -11.52
N SER A 94 -10.06 -1.13 -12.31
CA SER A 94 -10.58 -1.84 -13.49
C SER A 94 -11.57 -2.93 -13.13
N TYR A 95 -11.39 -3.55 -11.98
CA TYR A 95 -12.25 -4.64 -11.54
C TYR A 95 -13.29 -4.22 -10.50
N GLY A 96 -13.48 -2.91 -10.32
CA GLY A 96 -14.57 -2.38 -9.51
C GLY A 96 -14.43 -2.59 -8.01
N ILE A 97 -13.21 -2.75 -7.49
CA ILE A 97 -13.01 -2.85 -6.05
C ILE A 97 -13.10 -1.43 -5.47
N PRO A 98 -14.01 -1.17 -4.52
CA PRO A 98 -14.08 0.13 -3.87
C PRO A 98 -12.73 0.52 -3.29
N SER A 99 -12.21 1.67 -3.69
CA SER A 99 -10.83 2.05 -3.43
C SER A 99 -10.74 3.43 -2.79
N TYR A 100 -9.77 3.59 -1.89
CA TYR A 100 -9.39 4.89 -1.38
C TYR A 100 -7.91 5.11 -1.65
N ILE A 101 -7.56 6.26 -2.21
CA ILE A 101 -6.19 6.56 -2.58
C ILE A 101 -5.68 7.69 -1.71
N VAL A 102 -4.54 7.47 -1.03
CA VAL A 102 -3.97 8.45 -0.12
C VAL A 102 -2.71 9.07 -0.70
N ASN A 103 -2.41 10.29 -0.27
CA ASN A 103 -1.14 10.92 -0.60
C ASN A 103 -0.06 10.24 0.24
N ILE A 104 1.09 9.95 -0.39
CA ILE A 104 2.19 9.26 0.29
C ILE A 104 2.67 9.97 1.55
N SER A 105 2.49 11.28 1.63
CA SER A 105 2.88 12.05 2.82
C SER A 105 2.03 11.75 4.05
N PHE A 106 0.92 11.04 3.89
CA PHE A 106 0.07 10.65 5.01
C PHE A 106 0.49 9.32 5.64
N ILE A 107 1.37 8.57 4.99
CA ILE A 107 1.81 7.29 5.56
C ILE A 107 3.17 7.45 6.23
N ALA A 108 3.46 6.57 7.19
CA ALA A 108 4.68 6.67 7.98
C ALA A 108 5.92 6.62 7.08
N PRO A 109 6.80 7.63 7.15
CA PRO A 109 8.03 7.65 6.37
C PRO A 109 9.10 6.77 7.00
N ASP A 110 10.22 6.61 6.30
CA ASP A 110 11.43 6.04 6.88
C ASP A 110 11.97 6.95 7.99
N VAL A 111 12.78 6.39 8.86
CA VAL A 111 13.36 7.12 9.98
C VAL A 111 14.11 8.38 9.51
N ILE A 112 14.81 8.28 8.39
CA ILE A 112 15.55 9.43 7.84
C ILE A 112 14.58 10.50 7.34
N GLU A 113 13.51 10.09 6.69
CA GLU A 113 12.49 11.03 6.20
C GLU A 113 11.71 11.66 7.35
N GLN A 114 11.54 10.95 8.44
CA GLN A 114 10.83 11.47 9.61
C GLN A 114 11.41 12.80 10.09
N LYS A 115 12.72 12.91 10.12
CA LYS A 115 13.37 14.15 10.55
C LYS A 115 13.11 15.32 9.62
N ARG A 116 12.96 15.03 8.32
CA ARG A 116 12.63 16.08 7.34
C ARG A 116 11.20 16.52 7.47
N ILE A 117 10.31 15.55 7.64
CA ILE A 117 8.89 15.83 7.74
C ILE A 117 8.57 16.56 9.02
N ASP A 118 9.19 16.21 10.14
CA ASP A 118 8.96 16.85 11.41
C ASP A 118 9.22 18.37 11.36
N LYS A 119 10.14 18.80 10.51
CA LYS A 119 10.42 20.22 10.33
C LYS A 119 9.36 20.95 9.51
N ARG A 120 8.58 20.21 8.74
CA ARG A 120 7.58 20.76 7.82
C ARG A 120 6.16 20.43 8.20
N VAL A 121 5.98 19.47 9.07
CA VAL A 121 4.67 18.94 9.40
C VAL A 121 3.71 20.00 9.91
N ALA A 122 4.23 20.94 10.68
CA ALA A 122 3.39 22.03 11.17
C ALA A 122 2.81 22.86 10.02
N ASN A 123 3.45 22.83 8.86
CA ASN A 123 3.03 23.57 7.68
C ASN A 123 2.38 22.68 6.63
N LEU A 124 2.41 21.38 6.86
CA LEU A 124 1.76 20.45 5.94
C LEU A 124 0.30 20.38 6.28
N GLU A 125 -0.47 20.86 5.37
CA GLU A 125 -1.89 20.65 5.50
C GLU A 125 -2.17 19.18 5.30
N ILE A 126 -3.06 18.68 6.07
CA ILE A 126 -3.54 17.33 5.88
C ILE A 126 -4.45 17.36 4.67
N TYR A 127 -4.02 16.66 3.66
CA TYR A 127 -4.76 16.63 2.40
C TYR A 127 -6.08 15.95 2.52
#